data_3c7f469bcb92cda2f1b31725e68a4a0c
#
_entry.id   3c7f469bcb92cda2f1b31725e68a4a0c
#
_cell.length_a   1.000
_cell.length_b   1.000
_cell.length_c   1.000
_cell.angle_alpha   90.00
_cell.angle_beta   90.00
_cell.angle_gamma   90.00
#
_symmetry.space_group_name_H-M   'P 1'
#
loop_
_entity.id
_entity.type
_entity.pdbx_description
1 polymer ?
#
loop_
_entity_poly.entity_id
_entity_poly.type
_entity_poly.pdbx_seq_one_letter_code
_entity_poly.pdbx_strand_id
1 'polypeptide(L)'
;GPGIRAVLFYGSCYRDGVVEDRLIDLYLLADDYKSVHSNVLSAWANRLVPPNVYYLEAEYGGETVRAKYALITLAQLEANVGERTDNPYFWARYAQPTGLVWCRDAATRPRLVEIMGKAVRTTFAAARALTHDMAASEALWTVVFLETYRTELRAEKPHRAAEIYQSAAERYDRITRALIQEGIKPRPRSWARTRRRGKLLSVLRLMKAAFTFTAGADYLAWKIERHSGASIELTDWQRRHPILASPPILWRLLRSKAVR
;
A
#
# COMPACT_ATOMS: atom_id res chain seq x y z
N GLY A 1 -3.54 4.45 19.77
CA GLY A 1 -4.76 4.51 20.57
C GLY A 1 -5.27 3.11 20.89
N PRO A 2 -6.21 2.95 21.83
CA PRO A 2 -6.65 1.64 22.35
C PRO A 2 -7.27 0.73 21.26
N GLY A 3 -7.78 1.30 20.18
CA GLY A 3 -8.36 0.54 19.07
C GLY A 3 -7.35 -0.06 18.09
N ILE A 4 -6.06 0.22 18.21
CA ILE A 4 -5.03 -0.37 17.34
C ILE A 4 -4.59 -1.71 17.88
N ARG A 5 -4.55 -2.72 17.02
CA ARG A 5 -4.13 -4.08 17.34
C ARG A 5 -2.70 -4.37 16.94
N ALA A 6 -2.25 -3.85 15.78
CA ALA A 6 -0.88 -4.03 15.32
C ALA A 6 -0.43 -2.90 14.40
N VAL A 7 0.88 -2.73 14.29
CA VAL A 7 1.56 -1.82 13.36
C VAL A 7 2.52 -2.64 12.51
N LEU A 8 2.36 -2.52 11.19
CA LEU A 8 3.20 -3.20 10.21
C LEU A 8 4.02 -2.16 9.42
N PHE A 9 5.28 -2.48 9.17
CA PHE A 9 6.19 -1.71 8.33
C PHE A 9 6.39 -2.43 6.99
N TYR A 10 6.24 -1.70 5.90
CA TYR A 10 6.37 -2.25 4.55
C TYR A 10 6.94 -1.20 3.57
N GLY A 11 7.02 -1.54 2.30
CA GLY A 11 7.45 -0.62 1.26
C GLY A 11 8.96 -0.59 1.03
N SER A 12 9.43 0.45 0.34
CA SER A 12 10.86 0.55 -0.05
C SER A 12 11.77 0.67 1.16
N CYS A 13 11.43 1.54 2.11
CA CYS A 13 12.26 1.71 3.31
C CYS A 13 12.45 0.42 4.10
N TYR A 14 11.41 -0.43 4.15
CA TYR A 14 11.52 -1.75 4.80
C TYR A 14 12.43 -2.71 4.01
N ARG A 15 12.38 -2.68 2.67
CA ARG A 15 13.20 -3.55 1.83
C ARG A 15 14.67 -3.15 1.81
N ASP A 16 14.91 -1.84 1.71
CA ASP A 16 16.25 -1.30 1.49
C ASP A 16 16.97 -1.00 2.82
N GLY A 17 16.22 -0.93 3.95
CA GLY A 17 16.74 -0.56 5.26
C GLY A 17 17.07 0.93 5.42
N VAL A 18 16.78 1.76 4.41
CA VAL A 18 17.10 3.19 4.38
C VAL A 18 15.84 3.99 4.65
N VAL A 19 15.87 4.80 5.72
CA VAL A 19 14.73 5.64 6.14
C VAL A 19 15.03 7.14 6.06
N GLU A 20 16.31 7.52 6.00
CA GLU A 20 16.76 8.91 5.92
C GLU A 20 16.17 9.58 4.69
N ASP A 21 15.58 10.76 4.87
CA ASP A 21 14.89 11.54 3.83
C ASP A 21 13.84 10.75 3.01
N ARG A 22 13.32 9.66 3.55
CA ARG A 22 12.31 8.85 2.89
C ARG A 22 11.00 8.84 3.68
N LEU A 23 9.94 8.49 2.98
CA LEU A 23 8.63 8.29 3.57
C LEU A 23 8.48 6.86 4.07
N ILE A 24 8.31 6.70 5.37
CA ILE A 24 8.05 5.41 6.00
C ILE A 24 6.61 4.99 5.69
N ASP A 25 6.44 3.79 5.16
CA ASP A 25 5.13 3.22 4.86
C ASP A 25 4.68 2.27 5.98
N LEU A 26 3.59 2.61 6.67
CA LEU A 26 3.03 1.81 7.76
C LEU A 26 1.59 1.36 7.46
N TYR A 27 1.21 0.21 8.03
CA TYR A 27 -0.19 -0.19 8.19
C TYR A 27 -0.54 -0.25 9.66
N LEU A 28 -1.62 0.43 10.03
CA LEU A 28 -2.24 0.32 11.34
C LEU A 28 -3.46 -0.61 11.22
N LEU A 29 -3.42 -1.71 11.95
CA LEU A 29 -4.50 -2.69 12.00
C LEU A 29 -5.35 -2.41 13.22
N ALA A 30 -6.61 -2.05 13.01
CA ALA A 30 -7.56 -1.73 14.07
C ALA A 30 -8.48 -2.92 14.40
N ASP A 31 -9.09 -2.90 15.56
CA ASP A 31 -10.18 -3.81 15.92
C ASP A 31 -11.43 -3.49 15.10
N ASP A 32 -11.83 -2.25 15.13
CA ASP A 32 -12.95 -1.71 14.37
C ASP A 32 -12.69 -0.22 14.02
N TYR A 33 -13.50 0.32 13.11
CA TYR A 33 -13.31 1.71 12.67
C TYR A 33 -13.87 2.75 13.66
N LYS A 34 -14.80 2.36 14.53
CA LYS A 34 -15.37 3.29 15.52
C LYS A 34 -14.40 3.58 16.65
N SER A 35 -13.53 2.60 16.98
CA SER A 35 -12.50 2.77 18.01
C SER A 35 -11.34 3.69 17.61
N VAL A 36 -11.21 4.01 16.32
CA VAL A 36 -10.08 4.78 15.77
C VAL A 36 -10.49 6.05 15.02
N HIS A 37 -11.77 6.21 14.70
CA HIS A 37 -12.31 7.42 14.07
C HIS A 37 -13.26 8.12 15.04
N SER A 38 -13.05 9.42 15.24
CA SER A 38 -14.00 10.27 15.98
C SER A 38 -15.26 10.59 15.16
N ASN A 39 -15.17 10.53 13.82
CA ASN A 39 -16.25 10.84 12.90
C ASN A 39 -16.84 9.57 12.29
N VAL A 40 -18.15 9.37 12.45
CA VAL A 40 -18.89 8.22 11.92
C VAL A 40 -18.82 8.12 10.39
N LEU A 41 -18.83 9.24 9.67
CA LEU A 41 -18.72 9.27 8.21
C LEU A 41 -17.34 8.75 7.75
N SER A 42 -16.27 9.13 8.46
CA SER A 42 -14.92 8.63 8.19
C SER A 42 -14.82 7.12 8.44
N ALA A 43 -15.42 6.63 9.52
CA ALA A 43 -15.49 5.20 9.81
C ALA A 43 -16.25 4.42 8.71
N TRP A 44 -17.38 4.95 8.26
CA TRP A 44 -18.18 4.39 7.17
C TRP A 44 -17.44 4.38 5.83
N ALA A 45 -16.86 5.52 5.46
CA ALA A 45 -16.07 5.65 4.23
C ALA A 45 -14.87 4.68 4.21
N ASN A 46 -14.22 4.49 5.37
CA ASN A 46 -13.11 3.54 5.48
C ASN A 46 -13.59 2.08 5.36
N ARG A 47 -14.76 1.76 5.91
CA ARG A 47 -15.37 0.43 5.78
C ARG A 47 -15.72 0.09 4.32
N LEU A 48 -16.24 1.06 3.56
CA LEU A 48 -16.65 0.85 2.17
C LEU A 48 -15.46 0.79 1.21
N VAL A 49 -14.48 1.66 1.38
CA VAL A 49 -13.34 1.81 0.48
C VAL A 49 -12.03 1.83 1.28
N PRO A 50 -11.60 0.70 1.87
CA PRO A 50 -10.34 0.64 2.61
C PRO A 50 -9.11 0.73 1.70
N PRO A 51 -7.97 1.16 2.29
CA PRO A 51 -7.76 1.78 3.58
C PRO A 51 -7.99 3.29 3.56
N ASN A 52 -8.08 3.93 4.74
CA ASN A 52 -7.77 5.35 4.85
C ASN A 52 -6.25 5.51 4.94
N VAL A 53 -5.74 6.56 4.31
CA VAL A 53 -4.31 6.87 4.34
C VAL A 53 -4.15 8.23 5.00
N TYR A 54 -3.16 8.32 5.88
CA TYR A 54 -2.81 9.52 6.62
C TYR A 54 -1.32 9.78 6.50
N TYR A 55 -0.94 11.01 6.73
CA TYR A 55 0.45 11.47 6.78
C TYR A 55 0.78 11.94 8.19
N LEU A 56 1.99 11.68 8.64
CA LEU A 56 2.52 12.09 9.92
C LEU A 56 3.95 12.58 9.75
N GLU A 57 4.25 13.71 10.36
CA GLU A 57 5.61 14.17 10.63
C GLU A 57 5.85 14.17 12.12
N ALA A 58 7.02 13.76 12.54
CA ALA A 58 7.46 13.75 13.93
C ALA A 58 8.95 14.08 14.01
N GLU A 59 9.33 14.86 15.00
CA GLU A 59 10.74 15.11 15.30
C GLU A 59 11.30 13.96 16.14
N TYR A 60 12.39 13.39 15.70
CA TYR A 60 13.10 12.33 16.41
C TYR A 60 14.60 12.48 16.22
N GLY A 61 15.36 12.58 17.33
CA GLY A 61 16.82 12.74 17.27
C GLY A 61 17.30 14.02 16.58
N GLY A 62 16.48 15.07 16.51
CA GLY A 62 16.79 16.32 15.81
C GLY A 62 16.50 16.30 14.31
N GLU A 63 15.91 15.20 13.80
CA GLU A 63 15.52 15.04 12.39
C GLU A 63 14.01 14.89 12.24
N THR A 64 13.47 15.41 11.15
CA THR A 64 12.04 15.25 10.82
C THR A 64 11.79 13.90 10.16
N VAL A 65 11.15 13.00 10.90
CA VAL A 65 10.73 11.69 10.39
C VAL A 65 9.34 11.79 9.77
N ARG A 66 9.20 11.30 8.54
CA ARG A 66 7.94 11.36 7.79
C ARG A 66 7.39 9.96 7.58
N ALA A 67 6.12 9.77 7.92
CA ALA A 67 5.44 8.50 7.74
C ALA A 67 4.09 8.68 7.04
N LYS A 68 3.76 7.71 6.21
CA LYS A 68 2.41 7.51 5.68
C LYS A 68 1.87 6.23 6.28
N TYR A 69 0.73 6.31 6.92
CA TYR A 69 0.09 5.12 7.46
C TYR A 69 -1.29 4.88 6.86
N ALA A 70 -1.54 3.62 6.54
CA ALA A 70 -2.81 3.14 6.03
C ALA A 70 -3.56 2.43 7.16
N LEU A 71 -4.83 2.79 7.38
CA LEU A 71 -5.67 2.25 8.45
C LEU A 71 -6.70 1.29 7.87
N ILE A 72 -6.70 0.05 8.37
CA ILE A 72 -7.67 -1.00 8.03
C ILE A 72 -7.95 -1.85 9.27
N THR A 73 -9.13 -2.46 9.36
CA THR A 73 -9.40 -3.43 10.44
C THR A 73 -8.75 -4.78 10.12
N LEU A 74 -8.33 -5.50 11.17
CA LEU A 74 -7.75 -6.84 11.02
C LEU A 74 -8.69 -7.80 10.28
N ALA A 75 -9.99 -7.77 10.63
CA ALA A 75 -11.01 -8.59 9.98
C ALA A 75 -11.17 -8.26 8.48
N GLN A 76 -11.12 -6.96 8.13
CA GLN A 76 -11.24 -6.55 6.74
C GLN A 76 -9.98 -6.86 5.94
N LEU A 77 -8.80 -6.79 6.54
CA LEU A 77 -7.56 -7.26 5.94
C LEU A 77 -7.66 -8.76 5.64
N GLU A 78 -8.06 -9.56 6.61
CA GLU A 78 -8.22 -11.01 6.45
C GLU A 78 -9.19 -11.36 5.31
N ALA A 79 -10.32 -10.68 5.24
CA ALA A 79 -11.29 -10.87 4.15
C ALA A 79 -10.74 -10.49 2.77
N ASN A 80 -9.81 -9.51 2.70
CA ASN A 80 -9.27 -9.00 1.44
C ASN A 80 -7.99 -9.68 0.96
N VAL A 81 -7.40 -10.59 1.72
CA VAL A 81 -6.23 -11.36 1.28
C VAL A 81 -6.57 -12.77 0.82
N GLY A 82 -7.80 -13.23 1.07
CA GLY A 82 -8.25 -14.56 0.69
C GLY A 82 -8.42 -14.75 -0.82
N GLU A 83 -8.47 -16.00 -1.24
CA GLU A 83 -8.54 -16.39 -2.66
C GLU A 83 -9.77 -15.86 -3.41
N ARG A 84 -10.90 -15.64 -2.69
CA ARG A 84 -12.17 -15.20 -3.29
C ARG A 84 -12.18 -13.71 -3.69
N THR A 85 -11.18 -12.94 -3.27
CA THR A 85 -11.12 -11.51 -3.59
C THR A 85 -10.55 -11.27 -4.98
N ASP A 86 -11.23 -10.42 -5.76
CA ASP A 86 -10.75 -9.92 -7.05
C ASP A 86 -9.88 -8.66 -6.92
N ASN A 87 -9.68 -8.16 -5.70
CA ASN A 87 -8.90 -6.94 -5.46
C ASN A 87 -7.47 -7.26 -5.04
N PRO A 88 -6.48 -7.13 -5.95
CA PRO A 88 -5.08 -7.46 -5.65
C PRO A 88 -4.38 -6.48 -4.72
N TYR A 89 -4.99 -5.33 -4.45
CA TYR A 89 -4.40 -4.25 -3.65
C TYR A 89 -3.86 -4.73 -2.30
N PHE A 90 -4.56 -5.66 -1.62
CA PHE A 90 -4.12 -6.20 -0.34
C PHE A 90 -3.28 -7.45 -0.48
N TRP A 91 -3.76 -8.50 -1.16
CA TRP A 91 -3.03 -9.76 -1.18
C TRP A 91 -1.68 -9.68 -1.88
N ALA A 92 -1.52 -8.88 -2.96
CA ALA A 92 -0.24 -8.68 -3.60
C ALA A 92 0.75 -7.89 -2.72
N ARG A 93 0.23 -6.94 -1.94
CA ARG A 93 1.06 -6.13 -1.04
C ARG A 93 1.55 -6.94 0.15
N TYR A 94 0.67 -7.73 0.75
CA TYR A 94 1.03 -8.56 1.91
C TYR A 94 1.73 -9.88 1.54
N ALA A 95 1.83 -10.21 0.27
CA ALA A 95 2.76 -11.24 -0.22
C ALA A 95 4.21 -10.75 -0.25
N GLN A 96 4.45 -9.43 -0.22
CA GLN A 96 5.77 -8.83 -0.12
C GLN A 96 6.28 -8.87 1.33
N PRO A 97 7.61 -8.77 1.55
CA PRO A 97 8.19 -8.67 2.89
C PRO A 97 7.55 -7.53 3.69
N THR A 98 7.15 -7.83 4.92
CA THR A 98 6.49 -6.90 5.83
C THR A 98 6.96 -7.20 7.25
N GLY A 99 7.37 -6.17 8.00
CA GLY A 99 7.80 -6.27 9.39
C GLY A 99 6.65 -5.98 10.36
N LEU A 100 6.56 -6.75 11.44
CA LEU A 100 5.70 -6.45 12.57
C LEU A 100 6.47 -5.53 13.53
N VAL A 101 6.08 -4.26 13.59
CA VAL A 101 6.70 -3.25 14.47
C VAL A 101 6.17 -3.37 15.90
N TRP A 102 4.85 -3.56 16.02
CA TRP A 102 4.18 -3.63 17.31
C TRP A 102 2.89 -4.44 17.21
N CYS A 103 2.54 -5.15 18.28
CA CYS A 103 1.23 -5.77 18.44
C CYS A 103 0.80 -5.68 19.92
N ARG A 104 -0.53 -5.53 20.12
CA ARG A 104 -1.12 -5.31 21.44
C ARG A 104 -1.05 -6.55 22.34
N ASP A 105 -1.20 -7.72 21.76
CA ASP A 105 -1.25 -8.98 22.48
C ASP A 105 -0.55 -10.13 21.73
N ALA A 106 -0.20 -11.18 22.46
CA ALA A 106 0.53 -12.33 21.91
C ALA A 106 -0.28 -13.11 20.87
N ALA A 107 -1.63 -13.11 20.96
CA ALA A 107 -2.51 -13.83 20.03
C ALA A 107 -2.58 -13.14 18.65
N THR A 108 -2.29 -11.86 18.56
CA THR A 108 -2.29 -11.11 17.31
C THR A 108 -1.21 -11.58 16.33
N ARG A 109 -0.01 -11.90 16.82
CA ARG A 109 1.11 -12.30 15.96
C ARG A 109 0.83 -13.57 15.12
N PRO A 110 0.41 -14.71 15.69
CA PRO A 110 0.13 -15.92 14.90
C PRO A 110 -1.01 -15.69 13.90
N ARG A 111 -2.04 -14.92 14.26
CA ARG A 111 -3.11 -14.55 13.35
C ARG A 111 -2.61 -13.71 12.16
N LEU A 112 -1.68 -12.79 12.39
CA LEU A 112 -1.05 -12.03 11.30
C LEU A 112 -0.25 -12.94 10.37
N VAL A 113 0.52 -13.89 10.90
CA VAL A 113 1.26 -14.86 10.10
C VAL A 113 0.32 -15.67 9.21
N GLU A 114 -0.83 -16.10 9.73
CA GLU A 114 -1.85 -16.80 8.96
C GLU A 114 -2.42 -15.92 7.83
N ILE A 115 -2.76 -14.66 8.12
CA ILE A 115 -3.26 -13.69 7.13
C ILE A 115 -2.23 -13.45 6.02
N MET A 116 -0.94 -13.28 6.38
CA MET A 116 0.14 -13.14 5.40
C MET A 116 0.32 -14.41 4.57
N GLY A 117 0.21 -15.58 5.20
CA GLY A 117 0.21 -16.88 4.50
C GLY A 117 -0.93 -16.98 3.47
N LYS A 118 -2.14 -16.56 3.82
CA LYS A 118 -3.28 -16.48 2.87
C LYS A 118 -2.96 -15.53 1.69
N ALA A 119 -2.37 -14.36 1.96
CA ALA A 119 -1.97 -13.41 0.92
C ALA A 119 -0.94 -14.02 -0.05
N VAL A 120 0.06 -14.70 0.49
CA VAL A 120 1.11 -15.39 -0.27
C VAL A 120 0.52 -16.48 -1.16
N ARG A 121 -0.35 -17.37 -0.62
CA ARG A 121 -1.03 -18.43 -1.39
C ARG A 121 -1.91 -17.84 -2.50
N THR A 122 -2.68 -16.81 -2.20
CA THR A 122 -3.53 -16.13 -3.19
C THR A 122 -2.71 -15.54 -4.33
N THR A 123 -1.58 -14.91 -4.01
CA THR A 123 -0.67 -14.32 -5.00
C THR A 123 -0.04 -15.41 -5.86
N PHE A 124 0.45 -16.48 -5.24
CA PHE A 124 1.08 -17.60 -5.93
C PHE A 124 0.10 -18.33 -6.85
N ALA A 125 -1.12 -18.60 -6.40
CA ALA A 125 -2.16 -19.23 -7.23
C ALA A 125 -2.51 -18.37 -8.45
N ALA A 126 -2.51 -17.03 -8.29
CA ALA A 126 -2.70 -16.10 -9.40
C ALA A 126 -1.47 -16.07 -10.35
N ALA A 127 -0.25 -16.16 -9.82
CA ALA A 127 0.99 -16.23 -10.59
C ALA A 127 1.02 -17.49 -11.48
N ARG A 128 0.71 -18.65 -10.90
CA ARG A 128 0.65 -19.91 -11.64
C ARG A 128 -0.37 -19.90 -12.79
N ALA A 129 -1.43 -19.13 -12.68
CA ALA A 129 -2.42 -18.99 -13.76
C ALA A 129 -1.96 -18.04 -14.89
N LEU A 130 -0.87 -17.29 -14.68
CA LEU A 130 -0.26 -16.38 -15.67
C LEU A 130 0.95 -16.97 -16.37
N THR A 131 1.47 -18.10 -15.87
CA THR A 131 2.71 -18.71 -16.34
C THR A 131 2.50 -20.17 -16.71
N HIS A 132 3.49 -20.77 -17.37
CA HIS A 132 3.54 -22.22 -17.58
C HIS A 132 3.95 -22.95 -16.30
N ASP A 133 3.57 -24.22 -16.17
CA ASP A 133 3.77 -25.02 -14.94
C ASP A 133 5.23 -25.14 -14.47
N MET A 134 6.19 -25.04 -15.38
CA MET A 134 7.65 -25.11 -15.08
C MET A 134 8.34 -23.76 -14.99
N ALA A 135 7.59 -22.68 -14.80
CA ALA A 135 8.19 -21.34 -14.74
C ALA A 135 9.08 -21.19 -13.49
N ALA A 136 10.23 -20.53 -13.69
CA ALA A 136 11.13 -20.17 -12.58
C ALA A 136 10.43 -19.25 -11.56
N SER A 137 10.87 -19.32 -10.31
CA SER A 137 10.32 -18.50 -9.21
C SER A 137 10.29 -17.00 -9.57
N GLU A 138 11.37 -16.46 -10.12
CA GLU A 138 11.43 -15.07 -10.57
C GLU A 138 10.32 -14.72 -11.56
N ALA A 139 10.10 -15.55 -12.56
CA ALA A 139 9.07 -15.32 -13.56
C ALA A 139 7.67 -15.32 -12.95
N LEU A 140 7.39 -16.27 -12.04
CA LEU A 140 6.12 -16.35 -11.30
C LEU A 140 5.82 -15.06 -10.53
N TRP A 141 6.74 -14.63 -9.68
CA TRP A 141 6.53 -13.47 -8.82
C TRP A 141 6.56 -12.15 -9.58
N THR A 142 7.44 -12.01 -10.56
CA THR A 142 7.54 -10.79 -11.36
C THR A 142 6.29 -10.57 -12.19
N VAL A 143 5.78 -11.60 -12.89
CA VAL A 143 4.59 -11.44 -13.73
C VAL A 143 3.35 -11.08 -12.90
N VAL A 144 3.15 -11.71 -11.74
CA VAL A 144 1.97 -11.42 -10.92
C VAL A 144 2.07 -10.02 -10.30
N PHE A 145 3.22 -9.59 -9.81
CA PHE A 145 3.38 -8.23 -9.30
C PHE A 145 3.18 -7.19 -10.40
N LEU A 146 3.69 -7.42 -11.60
CA LEU A 146 3.45 -6.54 -12.75
C LEU A 146 1.96 -6.42 -13.07
N GLU A 147 1.22 -7.55 -13.12
CA GLU A 147 -0.22 -7.52 -13.38
C GLU A 147 -1.01 -6.83 -12.25
N THR A 148 -0.60 -6.99 -10.99
CA THR A 148 -1.25 -6.30 -9.88
C THR A 148 -1.04 -4.78 -9.94
N TYR A 149 0.15 -4.30 -10.32
CA TYR A 149 0.39 -2.87 -10.50
C TYR A 149 -0.47 -2.26 -11.62
N ARG A 150 -0.73 -3.00 -12.69
CA ARG A 150 -1.63 -2.56 -13.77
C ARG A 150 -3.08 -2.36 -13.31
N THR A 151 -3.44 -2.85 -12.13
CA THR A 151 -4.78 -2.63 -11.54
C THR A 151 -4.91 -1.31 -10.80
N GLU A 152 -3.81 -0.65 -10.49
CA GLU A 152 -3.80 0.66 -9.81
C GLU A 152 -3.74 1.79 -10.86
N LEU A 153 -4.11 3.00 -10.45
CA LEU A 153 -3.95 4.20 -11.31
C LEU A 153 -2.50 4.63 -11.44
N ARG A 154 -1.70 4.34 -10.42
CA ARG A 154 -0.28 4.67 -10.42
C ARG A 154 0.44 3.76 -11.40
N ALA A 155 1.03 4.35 -12.43
CA ALA A 155 1.93 3.64 -13.32
C ALA A 155 3.26 3.40 -12.60
N GLU A 156 3.47 2.19 -12.08
CA GLU A 156 4.79 1.77 -11.62
C GLU A 156 5.66 1.40 -12.83
N LYS A 157 6.95 1.70 -12.74
CA LYS A 157 7.92 1.33 -13.78
C LYS A 157 7.97 -0.20 -13.92
N PRO A 158 8.06 -0.77 -15.12
CA PRO A 158 8.03 -2.23 -15.33
C PRO A 158 9.08 -3.00 -14.51
N HIS A 159 10.28 -2.42 -14.31
CA HIS A 159 11.35 -3.05 -13.53
C HIS A 159 11.03 -3.18 -12.03
N ARG A 160 10.03 -2.42 -11.51
CA ARG A 160 9.68 -2.47 -10.08
C ARG A 160 9.25 -3.85 -9.60
N ALA A 161 8.58 -4.62 -10.44
CA ALA A 161 8.16 -5.98 -10.11
C ALA A 161 9.37 -6.91 -9.95
N ALA A 162 10.38 -6.80 -10.81
CA ALA A 162 11.62 -7.54 -10.69
C ALA A 162 12.42 -7.12 -9.46
N GLU A 163 12.53 -5.82 -9.16
CA GLU A 163 13.19 -5.32 -7.94
C GLU A 163 12.56 -5.89 -6.67
N ILE A 164 11.24 -6.07 -6.62
CA ILE A 164 10.57 -6.67 -5.45
C ILE A 164 10.98 -8.13 -5.28
N TYR A 165 11.05 -8.89 -6.36
CA TYR A 165 11.54 -10.27 -6.29
C TYR A 165 13.00 -10.29 -5.84
N GLN A 166 13.87 -9.53 -6.50
CA GLN A 166 15.31 -9.49 -6.22
C GLN A 166 15.62 -9.07 -4.78
N SER A 167 14.85 -8.14 -4.20
CA SER A 167 15.05 -7.72 -2.81
C SER A 167 14.82 -8.82 -1.77
N ALA A 168 14.23 -9.95 -2.16
CA ALA A 168 13.93 -11.09 -1.28
C ALA A 168 13.91 -12.42 -2.04
N ALA A 169 14.78 -12.59 -3.05
CA ALA A 169 14.79 -13.73 -3.96
C ALA A 169 14.79 -15.08 -3.23
N GLU A 170 15.70 -15.27 -2.28
CA GLU A 170 15.80 -16.50 -1.47
C GLU A 170 14.48 -16.83 -0.73
N ARG A 171 13.80 -15.80 -0.18
CA ARG A 171 12.50 -15.96 0.46
C ARG A 171 11.45 -16.43 -0.55
N TYR A 172 11.39 -15.82 -1.72
CA TYR A 172 10.41 -16.19 -2.75
C TYR A 172 10.67 -17.59 -3.30
N ASP A 173 11.94 -17.98 -3.46
CA ASP A 173 12.31 -19.31 -3.91
C ASP A 173 11.92 -20.38 -2.90
N ARG A 174 12.15 -20.15 -1.60
CA ARG A 174 11.71 -21.07 -0.54
C ARG A 174 10.20 -21.19 -0.49
N ILE A 175 9.48 -20.08 -0.61
CA ILE A 175 8.02 -20.05 -0.64
C ILE A 175 7.51 -20.80 -1.87
N THR A 176 8.09 -20.59 -3.05
CA THR A 176 7.71 -21.26 -4.29
C THR A 176 7.82 -22.77 -4.13
N ARG A 177 8.97 -23.29 -3.64
CA ARG A 177 9.15 -24.71 -3.40
C ARG A 177 8.09 -25.29 -2.45
N ALA A 178 7.87 -24.61 -1.32
CA ALA A 178 6.89 -25.04 -0.33
C ALA A 178 5.45 -25.10 -0.89
N LEU A 179 5.04 -24.07 -1.66
CA LEU A 179 3.68 -24.01 -2.23
C LEU A 179 3.48 -24.99 -3.40
N ILE A 180 4.53 -25.31 -4.15
CA ILE A 180 4.50 -26.39 -5.14
C ILE A 180 4.32 -27.72 -4.43
N GLN A 181 5.06 -27.99 -3.36
CA GLN A 181 4.94 -29.23 -2.55
C GLN A 181 3.56 -29.33 -1.88
N GLU A 182 2.99 -28.21 -1.44
CA GLU A 182 1.62 -28.12 -0.89
C GLU A 182 0.54 -28.36 -1.97
N GLY A 183 0.92 -28.35 -3.25
CA GLY A 183 0.00 -28.60 -4.37
C GLY A 183 -0.95 -27.44 -4.66
N ILE A 184 -0.56 -26.20 -4.36
CA ILE A 184 -1.38 -25.02 -4.66
C ILE A 184 -1.64 -24.93 -6.15
N LYS A 185 -2.92 -25.00 -6.54
CA LYS A 185 -3.35 -25.03 -7.94
C LYS A 185 -3.40 -23.62 -8.54
N PRO A 186 -3.18 -23.49 -9.86
CA PRO A 186 -3.41 -22.25 -10.59
C PRO A 186 -4.86 -21.77 -10.38
N ARG A 187 -5.02 -20.46 -10.17
CA ARG A 187 -6.34 -19.85 -10.08
C ARG A 187 -6.52 -18.76 -11.13
N PRO A 188 -7.11 -19.10 -12.29
CA PRO A 188 -7.40 -18.12 -13.33
C PRO A 188 -8.36 -17.04 -12.83
N ARG A 189 -8.14 -15.81 -13.30
CA ARG A 189 -9.01 -14.67 -13.04
C ARG A 189 -9.12 -13.77 -14.25
N SER A 190 -10.22 -13.04 -14.36
CA SER A 190 -10.36 -12.03 -15.41
C SER A 190 -9.58 -10.78 -15.06
N TRP A 191 -8.33 -10.69 -15.53
CA TRP A 191 -7.49 -9.52 -15.30
C TRP A 191 -8.08 -8.23 -15.90
N ALA A 192 -8.87 -8.32 -16.97
CA ALA A 192 -9.60 -7.17 -17.51
C ALA A 192 -10.61 -6.61 -16.49
N ARG A 193 -11.42 -7.48 -15.86
CA ARG A 193 -12.35 -7.11 -14.79
C ARG A 193 -11.60 -6.58 -13.57
N THR A 194 -10.55 -7.28 -13.15
CA THR A 194 -9.71 -6.92 -12.01
C THR A 194 -9.08 -5.53 -12.21
N ARG A 195 -8.56 -5.22 -13.40
CA ARG A 195 -8.01 -3.89 -13.73
C ARG A 195 -9.08 -2.79 -13.70
N ARG A 196 -10.25 -3.02 -14.30
CA ARG A 196 -11.35 -2.02 -14.27
C ARG A 196 -11.78 -1.72 -12.84
N ARG A 197 -12.03 -2.76 -12.04
CA ARG A 197 -12.41 -2.61 -10.62
C ARG A 197 -11.32 -1.97 -9.79
N GLY A 198 -10.06 -2.36 -9.97
CA GLY A 198 -8.92 -1.82 -9.26
C GLY A 198 -8.72 -0.32 -9.53
N LYS A 199 -8.82 0.10 -10.80
CA LYS A 199 -8.77 1.53 -11.19
C LYS A 199 -9.91 2.33 -10.58
N LEU A 200 -11.15 1.82 -10.63
CA LEU A 200 -12.31 2.46 -9.98
C LEU A 200 -12.09 2.63 -8.47
N LEU A 201 -11.65 1.56 -7.79
CA LEU A 201 -11.35 1.63 -6.35
C LEU A 201 -10.20 2.60 -6.05
N SER A 202 -9.21 2.71 -6.94
CA SER A 202 -8.12 3.68 -6.80
C SER A 202 -8.61 5.12 -6.91
N VAL A 203 -9.53 5.41 -7.86
CA VAL A 203 -10.20 6.72 -7.95
C VAL A 203 -10.97 7.02 -6.67
N LEU A 204 -11.80 6.08 -6.20
CA LEU A 204 -12.59 6.27 -4.98
C LEU A 204 -11.71 6.48 -3.73
N ARG A 205 -10.57 5.75 -3.62
CA ARG A 205 -9.59 5.98 -2.55
C ARG A 205 -8.95 7.36 -2.64
N LEU A 206 -8.62 7.81 -3.85
CA LEU A 206 -8.04 9.13 -4.07
C LEU A 206 -9.03 10.24 -3.71
N MET A 207 -10.28 10.12 -4.17
CA MET A 207 -11.36 11.06 -3.80
C MET A 207 -11.55 11.11 -2.28
N LYS A 208 -11.63 9.94 -1.63
CA LYS A 208 -11.76 9.86 -0.18
C LYS A 208 -10.54 10.47 0.54
N ALA A 209 -9.33 10.18 0.08
CA ALA A 209 -8.10 10.72 0.66
C ALA A 209 -8.09 12.25 0.66
N ALA A 210 -8.66 12.88 -0.35
CA ALA A 210 -8.80 14.33 -0.44
C ALA A 210 -9.58 14.96 0.73
N PHE A 211 -10.48 14.19 1.37
CA PHE A 211 -11.25 14.63 2.54
C PHE A 211 -10.69 14.14 3.89
N THR A 212 -9.86 13.11 3.88
CA THR A 212 -9.36 12.46 5.11
C THR A 212 -7.87 12.67 5.35
N PHE A 213 -7.14 13.15 4.35
CA PHE A 213 -5.69 13.35 4.42
C PHE A 213 -5.37 14.69 5.08
N THR A 214 -5.34 14.71 6.41
CA THR A 214 -4.86 15.85 7.20
C THR A 214 -3.38 16.08 6.85
N ALA A 215 -2.98 17.33 6.55
CA ALA A 215 -1.65 17.68 6.04
C ALA A 215 -1.30 17.14 4.64
N GLY A 216 -2.30 16.76 3.83
CA GLY A 216 -2.07 16.32 2.45
C GLY A 216 -1.44 17.37 1.54
N ALA A 217 -1.74 18.66 1.81
CA ALA A 217 -1.13 19.78 1.12
C ALA A 217 0.37 19.88 1.42
N ASP A 218 0.76 19.76 2.67
CA ASP A 218 2.16 19.82 3.11
C ASP A 218 2.96 18.61 2.56
N TYR A 219 2.38 17.42 2.60
CA TYR A 219 2.96 16.24 1.95
C TYR A 219 3.17 16.44 0.44
N LEU A 220 2.20 17.01 -0.26
CA LEU A 220 2.31 17.27 -1.69
C LEU A 220 3.36 18.32 -1.99
N ALA A 221 3.43 19.41 -1.19
CA ALA A 221 4.44 20.43 -1.31
C ALA A 221 5.85 19.86 -1.10
N TRP A 222 6.07 19.12 -0.03
CA TRP A 222 7.34 18.44 0.25
C TRP A 222 7.73 17.48 -0.90
N LYS A 223 6.78 16.71 -1.42
CA LYS A 223 7.05 15.79 -2.51
C LYS A 223 7.44 16.50 -3.81
N ILE A 224 6.81 17.62 -4.11
CA ILE A 224 7.14 18.45 -5.28
C ILE A 224 8.51 19.10 -5.08
N GLU A 225 8.76 19.69 -3.92
CA GLU A 225 10.04 20.30 -3.57
C GLU A 225 11.19 19.29 -3.75
N ARG A 226 11.03 18.09 -3.23
CA ARG A 226 12.01 17.00 -3.35
C ARG A 226 12.29 16.57 -4.80
N HIS A 227 11.28 16.60 -5.68
CA HIS A 227 11.42 16.16 -7.06
C HIS A 227 11.82 17.27 -8.03
N SER A 228 11.46 18.51 -7.73
CA SER A 228 11.67 19.64 -8.63
C SER A 228 12.67 20.67 -8.10
N GLY A 229 13.04 20.60 -6.81
CA GLY A 229 13.83 21.62 -6.12
C GLY A 229 13.09 22.94 -5.91
N ALA A 230 11.80 23.03 -6.29
CA ALA A 230 11.00 24.24 -6.15
C ALA A 230 10.30 24.28 -4.80
N SER A 231 10.66 25.21 -3.92
CA SER A 231 9.96 25.43 -2.65
C SER A 231 8.54 25.94 -2.90
N ILE A 232 7.56 25.33 -2.23
CA ILE A 232 6.15 25.69 -2.32
C ILE A 232 5.67 26.12 -0.93
N GLU A 233 5.57 27.41 -0.75
CA GLU A 233 4.90 27.96 0.44
C GLU A 233 3.38 27.86 0.26
N LEU A 234 2.75 27.13 1.18
CA LEU A 234 1.29 26.95 1.23
C LEU A 234 0.69 27.94 2.24
N THR A 235 -0.36 28.64 1.82
CA THR A 235 -1.18 29.46 2.72
C THR A 235 -2.06 28.56 3.61
N ASP A 236 -2.52 29.09 4.74
CA ASP A 236 -3.43 28.37 5.65
C ASP A 236 -4.75 27.98 4.98
N TRP A 237 -5.22 28.78 4.03
CA TRP A 237 -6.39 28.43 3.22
C TRP A 237 -6.12 27.24 2.31
N GLN A 238 -4.96 27.18 1.65
CA GLN A 238 -4.55 26.07 0.79
C GLN A 238 -4.36 24.77 1.57
N ARG A 239 -3.83 24.85 2.80
CA ARG A 239 -3.74 23.72 3.72
C ARG A 239 -5.11 23.16 4.11
N ARG A 240 -6.08 24.06 4.38
CA ARG A 240 -7.44 23.67 4.76
C ARG A 240 -8.30 23.18 3.58
N HIS A 241 -7.99 23.63 2.36
CA HIS A 241 -8.79 23.29 1.16
C HIS A 241 -7.89 22.74 0.02
N PRO A 242 -7.18 21.63 0.21
CA PRO A 242 -6.18 21.13 -0.75
C PRO A 242 -6.75 20.81 -2.12
N ILE A 243 -8.02 20.38 -2.22
CA ILE A 243 -8.67 20.08 -3.50
C ILE A 243 -8.93 21.36 -4.28
N LEU A 244 -9.45 22.39 -3.62
CA LEU A 244 -9.75 23.68 -4.27
C LEU A 244 -8.47 24.44 -4.62
N ALA A 245 -7.40 24.23 -3.84
CA ALA A 245 -6.09 24.81 -4.08
C ALA A 245 -5.26 24.08 -5.14
N SER A 246 -5.58 22.82 -5.45
CA SER A 246 -4.76 22.02 -6.38
C SER A 246 -4.71 22.56 -7.82
N PRO A 247 -5.78 23.10 -8.44
CA PRO A 247 -5.70 23.62 -9.80
C PRO A 247 -4.73 24.83 -9.94
N PRO A 248 -4.78 25.86 -9.09
CA PRO A 248 -3.84 26.99 -9.21
C PRO A 248 -2.40 26.60 -8.85
N ILE A 249 -2.17 25.65 -7.92
CA ILE A 249 -0.85 25.14 -7.60
C ILE A 249 -0.30 24.36 -8.79
N LEU A 250 -1.09 23.46 -9.37
CA LEU A 250 -0.70 22.68 -10.55
C LEU A 250 -0.38 23.59 -11.74
N TRP A 251 -1.21 24.60 -11.98
CA TRP A 251 -0.98 25.57 -13.07
C TRP A 251 0.32 26.38 -12.88
N ARG A 252 0.63 26.80 -11.64
CA ARG A 252 1.88 27.48 -11.31
C ARG A 252 3.09 26.56 -11.57
N LEU A 253 2.99 25.28 -11.18
CA LEU A 253 4.04 24.29 -11.38
C LEU A 253 4.28 23.97 -12.88
N LEU A 254 3.21 23.88 -13.66
CA LEU A 254 3.31 23.68 -15.12
C LEU A 254 3.97 24.88 -15.80
N ARG A 255 3.69 26.11 -15.34
CA ARG A 255 4.34 27.32 -15.85
C ARG A 255 5.82 27.44 -15.46
N SER A 256 6.17 27.00 -14.25
CA SER A 256 7.56 27.06 -13.77
C SER A 256 8.49 26.00 -14.38
N LYS A 257 7.99 25.13 -15.28
CA LYS A 257 8.72 23.95 -15.84
C LYS A 257 9.27 23.00 -14.77
N ALA A 258 8.77 23.08 -13.53
CA ALA A 258 9.20 22.23 -12.42
C ALA A 258 8.68 20.78 -12.52
N VAL A 259 7.72 20.54 -13.43
CA VAL A 259 7.19 19.20 -13.75
C VAL A 259 7.40 18.98 -15.24
N ARG A 260 8.32 18.10 -15.60
CA ARG A 260 8.48 17.51 -16.94
C ARG A 260 7.91 16.11 -16.95
#